data_5d815ada0c8c050e7ab8f8617d5cbab8
#
_entry.id   5d815ada0c8c050e7ab8f8617d5cbab8
#
_cell.length_a   1.000
_cell.length_b   1.000
_cell.length_c   1.000
_cell.angle_alpha   90.00
_cell.angle_beta   90.00
_cell.angle_gamma   90.00
#
_symmetry.space_group_name_H-M   'P 1'
#
loop_
_entity.id
_entity.type
_entity.pdbx_description
1 polymer ?
#
loop_
_entity_poly.entity_id
_entity_poly.type
_entity_poly.pdbx_seq_one_letter_code
_entity_poly.pdbx_strand_id
1 'polypeptide(L)'
;PFSLQLGDPNTIAERTGITTVADFRRRDMAAGGQGAPLAPLLHQHCCASPNKNRAIVNIGGIANITLLLANGARVAFDTGPGNVLMDLWIARHNGARFDKNGEWATGGSVDTAFLAELMSEPYLALAAPKSTGRELFNGAWLEQRLASLKQWPSPQNIQATLLEFTATTLSTALLAGMRQGEIYLCGGGAHNTALLKRIGKLMPGYYVGTTAEIGIDPDWLEAMAFAWMAQQTLDGIAVDTSPFTGAKKPVMLGGIYPSPTSAS
;
A
#
# COMPACT_ATOMS: atom_id res chain seq x y z
N PRO A 1 22.06 7.62 -0.66
CA PRO A 1 20.80 7.31 0.00
C PRO A 1 21.07 6.67 1.36
N PHE A 2 20.27 6.98 2.37
CA PHE A 2 20.33 6.35 3.68
C PHE A 2 18.90 6.17 4.22
N SER A 3 18.71 5.24 5.16
CA SER A 3 17.49 5.06 5.92
C SER A 3 17.80 5.17 7.39
N LEU A 4 17.03 5.99 8.12
CA LEU A 4 17.10 6.11 9.55
C LEU A 4 15.82 5.52 10.16
N GLN A 5 15.98 4.47 10.95
CA GLN A 5 14.90 3.88 11.73
C GLN A 5 14.97 4.47 13.14
N LEU A 6 13.88 5.07 13.61
CA LEU A 6 13.78 5.56 14.97
C LEU A 6 13.45 4.40 15.93
N GLY A 7 14.04 4.42 17.10
CA GLY A 7 13.96 3.35 18.08
C GLY A 7 15.26 2.51 18.09
N ASP A 8 15.84 2.38 19.30
CA ASP A 8 17.06 1.61 19.49
C ASP A 8 16.73 0.14 19.82
N PRO A 9 17.08 -0.82 18.95
CA PRO A 9 16.77 -2.22 19.17
C PRO A 9 17.52 -2.83 20.36
N ASN A 10 18.68 -2.31 20.75
CA ASN A 10 19.36 -2.75 21.98
C ASN A 10 18.54 -2.38 23.21
N THR A 11 18.03 -1.15 23.25
CA THR A 11 17.17 -0.70 24.36
C THR A 11 15.86 -1.53 24.40
N ILE A 12 15.29 -1.88 23.25
CA ILE A 12 14.10 -2.74 23.20
C ILE A 12 14.41 -4.12 23.75
N ALA A 13 15.47 -4.76 23.27
CA ALA A 13 15.88 -6.09 23.72
C ALA A 13 16.18 -6.11 25.22
N GLU A 14 16.96 -5.14 25.72
CA GLU A 14 17.31 -5.03 27.14
C GLU A 14 16.10 -4.84 28.05
N ARG A 15 15.18 -3.90 27.67
CA ARG A 15 14.01 -3.57 28.50
C ARG A 15 12.91 -4.61 28.48
N THR A 16 12.78 -5.34 27.37
CA THR A 16 11.69 -6.33 27.23
C THR A 16 12.13 -7.75 27.58
N GLY A 17 13.45 -8.02 27.59
CA GLY A 17 13.97 -9.38 27.69
C GLY A 17 13.68 -10.22 26.45
N ILE A 18 13.33 -9.59 25.31
CA ILE A 18 12.97 -10.29 24.07
C ILE A 18 14.03 -10.01 23.01
N THR A 19 14.56 -11.06 22.39
CA THR A 19 15.45 -10.92 21.22
C THR A 19 14.72 -10.11 20.14
N THR A 20 15.35 -9.04 19.70
CA THR A 20 14.78 -8.09 18.75
C THR A 20 15.46 -8.23 17.39
N VAL A 21 14.69 -8.30 16.33
CA VAL A 21 15.20 -8.21 14.96
C VAL A 21 14.74 -6.87 14.36
N ALA A 22 15.70 -6.08 13.87
CA ALA A 22 15.42 -4.72 13.40
C ALA A 22 16.31 -4.35 12.21
N ASP A 23 16.07 -3.17 11.63
CA ASP A 23 16.89 -2.60 10.57
C ASP A 23 16.91 -3.42 9.27
N PHE A 24 15.75 -3.82 8.81
CA PHE A 24 15.58 -4.64 7.62
C PHE A 24 16.02 -3.95 6.32
N ARG A 25 16.05 -2.61 6.26
CA ARG A 25 16.25 -1.84 5.02
C ARG A 25 17.71 -1.64 4.65
N ARG A 26 18.59 -1.38 5.62
CA ARG A 26 19.99 -0.99 5.34
C ARG A 26 20.80 -2.09 4.67
N ARG A 27 20.53 -3.36 4.94
CA ARG A 27 21.22 -4.48 4.30
C ARG A 27 20.84 -4.60 2.82
N ASP A 28 19.57 -4.39 2.49
CA ASP A 28 19.10 -4.30 1.11
C ASP A 28 19.77 -3.15 0.36
N MET A 29 19.83 -1.97 0.99
CA MET A 29 20.52 -0.79 0.42
C MET A 29 22.01 -1.04 0.23
N ALA A 30 22.68 -1.71 1.15
CA ALA A 30 24.08 -2.10 1.01
C ALA A 30 24.31 -3.09 -0.16
N ALA A 31 23.29 -3.86 -0.55
CA ALA A 31 23.30 -4.70 -1.73
C ALA A 31 22.90 -3.97 -3.02
N GLY A 32 22.71 -2.65 -2.95
CA GLY A 32 22.34 -1.80 -4.09
C GLY A 32 20.84 -1.63 -4.30
N GLY A 33 20.01 -2.13 -3.41
CA GLY A 33 18.56 -1.92 -3.41
C GLY A 33 18.16 -0.56 -2.82
N GLN A 34 16.87 -0.24 -2.94
CA GLN A 34 16.29 1.01 -2.43
C GLN A 34 15.82 0.91 -0.96
N GLY A 35 15.84 -0.28 -0.34
CA GLY A 35 15.38 -0.54 1.01
C GLY A 35 13.85 -0.54 1.17
N ALA A 36 13.12 -0.34 0.09
CA ALA A 36 11.66 -0.35 0.02
C ALA A 36 11.21 -0.58 -1.44
N PRO A 37 9.99 -1.12 -1.67
CA PRO A 37 9.07 -1.68 -0.68
C PRO A 37 9.51 -3.09 -0.22
N LEU A 38 9.25 -3.46 1.04
CA LEU A 38 9.58 -4.80 1.59
C LEU A 38 8.34 -5.70 1.81
N ALA A 39 7.16 -5.11 2.02
CA ALA A 39 5.91 -5.88 2.16
C ALA A 39 5.64 -6.83 0.98
N PRO A 40 5.98 -6.51 -0.28
CA PRO A 40 5.82 -7.41 -1.42
C PRO A 40 6.54 -8.75 -1.29
N LEU A 41 7.57 -8.86 -0.45
CA LEU A 41 8.25 -10.12 -0.16
C LEU A 41 7.31 -11.14 0.49
N LEU A 42 6.53 -10.71 1.49
CA LEU A 42 5.50 -11.55 2.08
C LEU A 42 4.37 -11.83 1.08
N HIS A 43 3.93 -10.82 0.32
CA HIS A 43 2.90 -11.03 -0.71
C HIS A 43 3.31 -12.14 -1.68
N GLN A 44 4.57 -12.13 -2.14
CA GLN A 44 5.12 -13.19 -2.98
C GLN A 44 5.12 -14.55 -2.27
N HIS A 45 5.52 -14.60 -1.01
CA HIS A 45 5.62 -15.83 -0.24
C HIS A 45 4.24 -16.47 0.01
N CYS A 46 3.24 -15.67 0.43
CA CYS A 46 1.94 -16.17 0.85
C CYS A 46 0.89 -16.20 -0.26
N CYS A 47 0.98 -15.28 -1.24
CA CYS A 47 -0.13 -15.04 -2.17
C CYS A 47 0.20 -15.41 -3.63
N ALA A 48 1.46 -15.69 -3.99
CA ALA A 48 1.79 -16.09 -5.35
C ALA A 48 1.09 -17.41 -5.74
N SER A 49 0.66 -17.49 -6.99
CA SER A 49 0.04 -18.69 -7.55
C SER A 49 0.71 -19.03 -8.89
N PRO A 50 1.06 -20.30 -9.13
CA PRO A 50 1.63 -20.69 -10.42
C PRO A 50 0.61 -20.67 -11.56
N ASN A 51 -0.69 -20.70 -11.24
CA ASN A 51 -1.77 -20.86 -12.23
C ASN A 51 -2.63 -19.61 -12.41
N LYS A 52 -2.47 -18.60 -11.56
CA LYS A 52 -3.33 -17.40 -11.57
C LYS A 52 -2.49 -16.14 -11.38
N ASN A 53 -2.86 -15.11 -12.11
CA ASN A 53 -2.37 -13.77 -11.79
C ASN A 53 -3.07 -13.29 -10.52
N ARG A 54 -2.32 -12.72 -9.60
CA ARG A 54 -2.84 -12.09 -8.39
C ARG A 54 -2.31 -10.68 -8.22
N ALA A 55 -3.15 -9.82 -7.70
CA ALA A 55 -2.76 -8.51 -7.22
C ALA A 55 -3.11 -8.38 -5.74
N ILE A 56 -2.14 -7.99 -4.94
CA ILE A 56 -2.37 -7.54 -3.56
C ILE A 56 -2.38 -6.02 -3.60
N VAL A 57 -3.49 -5.44 -3.15
CA VAL A 57 -3.74 -3.99 -3.17
C VAL A 57 -3.83 -3.50 -1.75
N ASN A 58 -2.80 -2.82 -1.29
CA ASN A 58 -2.83 -2.18 0.03
C ASN A 58 -3.39 -0.76 -0.10
N ILE A 59 -4.49 -0.50 0.59
CA ILE A 59 -5.14 0.82 0.62
C ILE A 59 -4.93 1.44 2.02
N GLY A 60 -3.76 2.03 2.21
CA GLY A 60 -3.45 2.90 3.33
C GLY A 60 -3.77 4.37 3.00
N GLY A 61 -3.00 5.32 3.54
CA GLY A 61 -3.08 6.72 3.10
C GLY A 61 -2.74 6.88 1.62
N ILE A 62 -1.68 6.22 1.18
CA ILE A 62 -1.33 5.98 -0.24
C ILE A 62 -1.73 4.55 -0.57
N ALA A 63 -2.17 4.33 -1.79
CA ALA A 63 -2.50 3.01 -2.30
C ALA A 63 -1.32 2.45 -3.11
N ASN A 64 -0.99 1.18 -2.90
CA ASN A 64 0.02 0.47 -3.66
C ASN A 64 -0.46 -0.91 -4.10
N ILE A 65 0.13 -1.41 -5.16
CA ILE A 65 -0.17 -2.74 -5.68
C ILE A 65 1.08 -3.59 -5.76
N THR A 66 0.92 -4.89 -5.51
CA THR A 66 1.90 -5.91 -5.80
C THR A 66 1.30 -6.87 -6.81
N LEU A 67 1.84 -6.93 -8.01
CA LEU A 67 1.45 -7.86 -9.05
C LEU A 67 2.29 -9.13 -8.95
N LEU A 68 1.62 -10.26 -8.86
CA LEU A 68 2.19 -11.61 -8.76
C LEU A 68 1.67 -12.41 -9.96
N LEU A 69 2.36 -12.33 -11.08
CA LEU A 69 1.87 -12.92 -12.32
C LEU A 69 2.25 -14.40 -12.41
N ALA A 70 1.38 -15.21 -13.00
CA ALA A 70 1.58 -16.66 -13.18
C ALA A 70 2.85 -16.99 -13.99
N ASN A 71 3.27 -16.09 -14.89
CA ASN A 71 4.52 -16.23 -15.65
C ASN A 71 5.81 -15.96 -14.84
N GLY A 72 5.69 -15.71 -13.54
CA GLY A 72 6.81 -15.41 -12.66
C GLY A 72 7.15 -13.93 -12.51
N ALA A 73 6.58 -13.02 -13.31
CA ALA A 73 6.86 -11.60 -13.18
C ALA A 73 6.30 -11.03 -11.86
N ARG A 74 7.05 -10.12 -11.27
CA ARG A 74 6.76 -9.48 -9.98
C ARG A 74 6.98 -7.98 -10.12
N VAL A 75 5.99 -7.18 -9.75
CA VAL A 75 6.07 -5.71 -9.79
C VAL A 75 5.34 -5.15 -8.58
N ALA A 76 5.89 -4.13 -7.93
CA ALA A 76 5.21 -3.39 -6.88
C ALA A 76 5.45 -1.89 -7.05
N PHE A 77 4.42 -1.08 -6.86
CA PHE A 77 4.49 0.38 -6.97
C PHE A 77 3.26 1.07 -6.37
N ASP A 78 3.40 2.36 -6.06
CA ASP A 78 2.30 3.19 -5.58
C ASP A 78 1.45 3.68 -6.75
N THR A 79 0.14 3.52 -6.62
CA THR A 79 -0.81 3.91 -7.69
C THR A 79 -1.28 5.36 -7.57
N GLY A 80 -1.28 5.90 -6.36
CA GLY A 80 -1.75 7.23 -6.04
C GLY A 80 -2.34 7.30 -4.62
N PRO A 81 -3.20 8.27 -4.31
CA PRO A 81 -3.82 8.36 -3.00
C PRO A 81 -4.74 7.17 -2.75
N GLY A 82 -4.66 6.62 -1.54
CA GLY A 82 -5.63 5.68 -0.99
C GLY A 82 -6.71 6.43 -0.21
N ASN A 83 -6.62 6.37 1.12
CA ASN A 83 -7.58 7.04 2.00
C ASN A 83 -7.22 8.50 2.31
N VAL A 84 -5.97 8.93 2.10
CA VAL A 84 -5.44 10.20 2.65
C VAL A 84 -6.29 11.42 2.31
N LEU A 85 -6.79 11.52 1.07
CA LEU A 85 -7.61 12.67 0.65
C LEU A 85 -9.05 12.55 1.15
N MET A 86 -9.61 11.34 1.16
CA MET A 86 -10.94 11.07 1.71
C MET A 86 -11.00 11.35 3.21
N ASP A 87 -10.01 10.88 3.97
CA ASP A 87 -9.90 11.07 5.40
C ASP A 87 -9.71 12.54 5.77
N LEU A 88 -8.85 13.24 5.03
CA LEU A 88 -8.64 14.67 5.18
C LEU A 88 -9.95 15.46 4.94
N TRP A 89 -10.68 15.09 3.89
CA TRP A 89 -11.88 15.81 3.50
C TRP A 89 -13.04 15.62 4.48
N ILE A 90 -13.29 14.37 4.91
CA ILE A 90 -14.33 14.10 5.90
C ILE A 90 -13.97 14.69 7.27
N ALA A 91 -12.70 14.66 7.69
CA ALA A 91 -12.27 15.28 8.94
C ALA A 91 -12.56 16.79 8.96
N ARG A 92 -12.34 17.46 7.83
CA ARG A 92 -12.60 18.91 7.69
C ARG A 92 -14.09 19.27 7.75
N HIS A 93 -14.96 18.44 7.18
CA HIS A 93 -16.38 18.78 6.99
C HIS A 93 -17.31 18.12 8.01
N ASN A 94 -16.99 16.93 8.48
CA ASN A 94 -17.84 16.17 9.40
C ASN A 94 -17.16 15.88 10.75
N GLY A 95 -15.87 16.23 10.91
CA GLY A 95 -15.10 15.93 12.13
C GLY A 95 -14.80 14.44 12.33
N ALA A 96 -15.15 13.57 11.39
CA ALA A 96 -14.89 12.13 11.47
C ALA A 96 -13.45 11.82 11.00
N ARG A 97 -12.83 10.79 11.57
CA ARG A 97 -11.46 10.39 11.19
C ARG A 97 -11.37 9.73 9.81
N PHE A 98 -12.44 9.06 9.39
CA PHE A 98 -12.57 8.37 8.10
C PHE A 98 -14.04 8.18 7.74
N ASP A 99 -14.33 7.95 6.47
CA ASP A 99 -15.67 7.69 5.94
C ASP A 99 -16.00 6.20 6.09
N LYS A 100 -16.69 5.87 7.20
CA LYS A 100 -17.01 4.47 7.51
C LYS A 100 -17.85 3.86 6.38
N ASN A 101 -17.36 2.74 5.82
CA ASN A 101 -17.98 2.04 4.68
C ASN A 101 -18.16 2.89 3.40
N GLY A 102 -17.66 4.14 3.36
CA GLY A 102 -17.93 5.10 2.29
C GLY A 102 -19.36 5.64 2.29
N GLU A 103 -20.02 5.65 3.46
CA GLU A 103 -21.44 6.03 3.59
C GLU A 103 -21.68 7.49 3.18
N TRP A 104 -20.77 8.40 3.56
CA TRP A 104 -20.88 9.79 3.17
C TRP A 104 -20.64 9.99 1.68
N ALA A 105 -19.61 9.33 1.13
CA ALA A 105 -19.32 9.35 -0.31
C ALA A 105 -20.50 8.83 -1.14
N THR A 106 -21.15 7.75 -0.72
CA THR A 106 -22.28 7.17 -1.46
C THR A 106 -23.55 8.03 -1.51
N GLY A 107 -23.67 8.99 -0.60
CA GLY A 107 -24.75 9.98 -0.63
C GLY A 107 -24.49 11.15 -1.59
N GLY A 108 -23.28 11.26 -2.13
CA GLY A 108 -22.90 12.27 -3.11
C GLY A 108 -22.91 11.73 -4.55
N SER A 109 -22.69 12.64 -5.48
CA SER A 109 -22.52 12.33 -6.90
C SER A 109 -21.11 12.69 -7.35
N VAL A 110 -20.51 11.85 -8.18
CA VAL A 110 -19.19 12.10 -8.76
C VAL A 110 -19.26 13.32 -9.68
N ASP A 111 -18.43 14.32 -9.42
CA ASP A 111 -18.24 15.45 -10.31
C ASP A 111 -17.19 15.11 -11.37
N THR A 112 -17.62 15.03 -12.61
CA THR A 112 -16.76 14.57 -13.72
C THR A 112 -15.66 15.58 -14.07
N ALA A 113 -15.93 16.88 -13.90
CA ALA A 113 -14.93 17.91 -14.16
C ALA A 113 -13.84 17.88 -13.09
N PHE A 114 -14.22 17.72 -11.82
CA PHE A 114 -13.28 17.56 -10.73
C PHE A 114 -12.49 16.26 -10.84
N LEU A 115 -13.13 15.14 -11.18
CA LEU A 115 -12.44 13.87 -11.42
C LEU A 115 -11.40 14.01 -12.54
N ALA A 116 -11.74 14.65 -13.64
CA ALA A 116 -10.81 14.89 -14.74
C ALA A 116 -9.60 15.74 -14.30
N GLU A 117 -9.83 16.76 -13.48
CA GLU A 117 -8.77 17.57 -12.88
C GLU A 117 -7.85 16.76 -11.99
N LEU A 118 -8.40 15.91 -11.12
CA LEU A 118 -7.61 15.02 -10.27
C LEU A 118 -6.79 14.00 -11.10
N MET A 119 -7.40 13.45 -12.14
CA MET A 119 -6.76 12.48 -13.04
C MET A 119 -5.67 13.09 -13.93
N SER A 120 -5.60 14.44 -14.04
CA SER A 120 -4.54 15.13 -14.78
C SER A 120 -3.19 15.15 -14.06
N GLU A 121 -3.11 14.65 -12.82
CA GLU A 121 -1.87 14.59 -12.04
C GLU A 121 -0.76 13.83 -12.80
N PRO A 122 0.38 14.49 -13.12
CA PRO A 122 1.44 13.86 -13.91
C PRO A 122 2.00 12.56 -13.32
N TYR A 123 2.04 12.44 -11.99
CA TYR A 123 2.49 11.23 -11.32
C TYR A 123 1.74 9.99 -11.79
N LEU A 124 0.45 10.10 -12.06
CA LEU A 124 -0.39 8.96 -12.44
C LEU A 124 0.04 8.34 -13.77
N ALA A 125 0.59 9.14 -14.68
CA ALA A 125 1.07 8.71 -15.99
C ALA A 125 2.48 8.09 -15.97
N LEU A 126 3.21 8.16 -14.85
CA LEU A 126 4.54 7.57 -14.74
C LEU A 126 4.48 6.04 -14.86
N ALA A 127 5.47 5.47 -15.55
CA ALA A 127 5.64 4.02 -15.58
C ALA A 127 6.17 3.49 -14.23
N ALA A 128 5.84 2.23 -13.92
CA ALA A 128 6.46 1.52 -12.80
C ALA A 128 7.95 1.19 -13.12
N PRO A 129 8.84 1.18 -12.10
CA PRO A 129 8.57 1.40 -10.69
C PRO A 129 8.41 2.88 -10.35
N LYS A 130 7.43 3.22 -9.54
CA LYS A 130 7.17 4.58 -9.07
C LYS A 130 6.70 4.57 -7.62
N SER A 131 7.01 5.62 -6.87
CA SER A 131 6.54 5.81 -5.51
C SER A 131 6.10 7.24 -5.26
N THR A 132 5.17 7.43 -4.33
CA THR A 132 4.63 8.72 -3.91
C THR A 132 4.25 8.68 -2.44
N GLY A 133 3.90 9.84 -1.89
CA GLY A 133 3.53 9.95 -0.49
C GLY A 133 2.65 11.17 -0.20
N ARG A 134 2.52 11.47 1.08
CA ARG A 134 1.77 12.64 1.55
C ARG A 134 2.44 13.97 1.20
N GLU A 135 3.69 13.95 0.76
CA GLU A 135 4.39 15.11 0.21
C GLU A 135 3.74 15.61 -1.08
N LEU A 136 3.18 14.70 -1.90
CA LEU A 136 2.41 15.05 -3.09
C LEU A 136 0.91 15.13 -2.77
N PHE A 137 0.31 14.03 -2.32
CA PHE A 137 -1.14 13.97 -2.10
C PHE A 137 -1.50 14.44 -0.69
N ASN A 138 -1.78 15.74 -0.57
CA ASN A 138 -2.08 16.42 0.69
C ASN A 138 -3.17 17.48 0.53
N GLY A 139 -3.47 18.21 1.62
CA GLY A 139 -4.52 19.23 1.62
C GLY A 139 -4.26 20.40 0.67
N ALA A 140 -3.00 20.84 0.57
CA ALA A 140 -2.64 21.95 -0.32
C ALA A 140 -2.81 21.55 -1.80
N TRP A 141 -2.40 20.33 -2.16
CA TRP A 141 -2.62 19.77 -3.48
C TRP A 141 -4.13 19.68 -3.81
N LEU A 142 -4.95 19.18 -2.88
CA LEU A 142 -6.39 19.08 -3.08
C LEU A 142 -7.04 20.46 -3.29
N GLU A 143 -6.66 21.44 -2.48
CA GLU A 143 -7.14 22.81 -2.60
C GLU A 143 -6.75 23.46 -3.93
N GLN A 144 -5.54 23.21 -4.40
CA GLN A 144 -5.08 23.68 -5.70
C GLN A 144 -5.94 23.12 -6.84
N ARG A 145 -6.27 21.81 -6.78
CA ARG A 145 -7.15 21.16 -7.79
C ARG A 145 -8.58 21.69 -7.73
N LEU A 146 -9.11 21.96 -6.53
CA LEU A 146 -10.42 22.57 -6.38
C LEU A 146 -10.45 24.02 -6.88
N ALA A 147 -9.37 24.77 -6.67
CA ALA A 147 -9.28 26.18 -7.12
C ALA A 147 -9.27 26.34 -8.65
N SER A 148 -8.90 25.29 -9.40
CA SER A 148 -8.97 25.30 -10.87
C SER A 148 -10.40 25.22 -11.42
N LEU A 149 -11.36 24.79 -10.60
CA LEU A 149 -12.75 24.64 -11.00
C LEU A 149 -13.48 25.98 -11.00
N LYS A 150 -14.36 26.18 -11.97
CA LYS A 150 -15.22 27.38 -12.03
C LYS A 150 -16.18 27.48 -10.83
N GLN A 151 -16.64 26.36 -10.35
CA GLN A 151 -17.50 26.20 -9.18
C GLN A 151 -17.15 24.94 -8.42
N TRP A 152 -17.04 25.05 -7.10
CA TRP A 152 -16.78 23.88 -6.26
C TRP A 152 -18.03 23.01 -6.15
N PRO A 153 -17.90 21.69 -6.30
CA PRO A 153 -18.98 20.78 -5.96
C PRO A 153 -19.32 20.85 -4.46
N SER A 154 -20.47 20.33 -4.07
CA SER A 154 -20.80 20.20 -2.65
C SER A 154 -19.76 19.35 -1.91
N PRO A 155 -19.54 19.55 -0.60
CA PRO A 155 -18.58 18.74 0.15
C PRO A 155 -18.80 17.23 0.02
N GLN A 156 -20.04 16.78 -0.04
CA GLN A 156 -20.39 15.38 -0.22
C GLN A 156 -20.05 14.88 -1.63
N ASN A 157 -20.25 15.69 -2.66
CA ASN A 157 -19.88 15.36 -4.04
C ASN A 157 -18.34 15.29 -4.20
N ILE A 158 -17.61 16.17 -3.48
CA ILE A 158 -16.14 16.09 -3.43
C ILE A 158 -15.72 14.75 -2.81
N GLN A 159 -16.32 14.33 -1.68
CA GLN A 159 -16.01 13.03 -1.07
C GLN A 159 -16.31 11.87 -2.03
N ALA A 160 -17.44 11.88 -2.72
CA ALA A 160 -17.79 10.89 -3.74
C ALA A 160 -16.77 10.85 -4.89
N THR A 161 -16.29 12.02 -5.31
CA THR A 161 -15.30 12.13 -6.38
C THR A 161 -13.91 11.66 -5.93
N LEU A 162 -13.53 11.88 -4.67
CA LEU A 162 -12.28 11.36 -4.11
C LEU A 162 -12.28 9.84 -3.99
N LEU A 163 -13.42 9.22 -3.62
CA LEU A 163 -13.58 7.76 -3.64
C LEU A 163 -13.44 7.22 -5.06
N GLU A 164 -14.10 7.87 -6.03
CA GLU A 164 -14.00 7.51 -7.45
C GLU A 164 -12.57 7.65 -7.96
N PHE A 165 -11.86 8.70 -7.57
CA PHE A 165 -10.47 8.94 -7.94
C PHE A 165 -9.55 7.80 -7.46
N THR A 166 -9.65 7.40 -6.18
CA THR A 166 -8.91 6.26 -5.64
C THR A 166 -9.25 4.97 -6.40
N ALA A 167 -10.54 4.69 -6.63
CA ALA A 167 -10.96 3.49 -7.36
C ALA A 167 -10.44 3.48 -8.80
N THR A 168 -10.47 4.62 -9.49
CA THR A 168 -10.05 4.76 -10.89
C THR A 168 -8.53 4.62 -11.03
N THR A 169 -7.74 5.25 -10.17
CA THR A 169 -6.27 5.14 -10.22
C THR A 169 -5.80 3.71 -9.97
N LEU A 170 -6.39 3.02 -9.00
CA LEU A 170 -6.13 1.61 -8.73
C LEU A 170 -6.51 0.72 -9.92
N SER A 171 -7.73 0.87 -10.43
CA SER A 171 -8.23 0.04 -11.53
C SER A 171 -7.44 0.24 -12.81
N THR A 172 -7.06 1.47 -13.13
CA THR A 172 -6.21 1.79 -14.29
C THR A 172 -4.85 1.10 -14.19
N ALA A 173 -4.21 1.15 -13.01
CA ALA A 173 -2.92 0.50 -12.78
C ALA A 173 -3.02 -1.03 -12.87
N LEU A 174 -4.08 -1.62 -12.32
CA LEU A 174 -4.34 -3.06 -12.39
C LEU A 174 -4.58 -3.54 -13.83
N LEU A 175 -5.41 -2.82 -14.60
CA LEU A 175 -5.68 -3.14 -16.01
C LEU A 175 -4.43 -3.04 -16.88
N ALA A 176 -3.54 -2.09 -16.60
CA ALA A 176 -2.26 -1.99 -17.29
C ALA A 176 -1.29 -3.13 -16.94
N GLY A 177 -1.36 -3.64 -15.69
CA GLY A 177 -0.42 -4.61 -15.17
C GLY A 177 -0.82 -6.09 -15.38
N MET A 178 -2.11 -6.41 -15.50
CA MET A 178 -2.58 -7.77 -15.71
C MET A 178 -3.91 -7.80 -16.47
N ARG A 179 -4.10 -8.81 -17.32
CA ARG A 179 -5.31 -8.91 -18.18
C ARG A 179 -6.51 -9.57 -17.48
N GLN A 180 -6.27 -10.44 -16.54
CA GLN A 180 -7.26 -11.12 -15.71
C GLN A 180 -6.60 -11.71 -14.47
N GLY A 181 -7.38 -12.00 -13.45
CA GLY A 181 -6.84 -12.59 -12.21
C GLY A 181 -7.68 -12.28 -11.00
N GLU A 182 -7.06 -12.49 -9.85
CA GLU A 182 -7.63 -12.26 -8.53
C GLU A 182 -7.01 -11.01 -7.90
N ILE A 183 -7.84 -10.13 -7.35
CA ILE A 183 -7.46 -8.89 -6.68
C ILE A 183 -7.87 -9.00 -5.22
N TYR A 184 -6.92 -8.90 -4.31
CA TYR A 184 -7.16 -8.97 -2.87
C TYR A 184 -6.74 -7.65 -2.22
N LEU A 185 -7.69 -6.98 -1.59
CA LEU A 185 -7.49 -5.71 -0.91
C LEU A 185 -7.07 -5.94 0.55
N CYS A 186 -6.16 -5.11 1.04
CA CYS A 186 -5.74 -5.05 2.43
C CYS A 186 -5.54 -3.59 2.89
N GLY A 187 -5.17 -3.42 4.16
CA GLY A 187 -5.09 -2.11 4.81
C GLY A 187 -6.46 -1.52 5.12
N GLY A 188 -6.47 -0.34 5.73
CA GLY A 188 -7.71 0.28 6.21
C GLY A 188 -8.79 0.51 5.14
N GLY A 189 -8.40 0.70 3.88
CA GLY A 189 -9.34 0.86 2.77
C GLY A 189 -10.08 -0.43 2.39
N ALA A 190 -9.62 -1.61 2.80
CA ALA A 190 -10.31 -2.87 2.60
C ALA A 190 -11.65 -2.94 3.36
N HIS A 191 -11.80 -2.13 4.41
CA HIS A 191 -13.06 -2.00 5.17
C HIS A 191 -14.06 -1.04 4.52
N ASN A 192 -13.65 -0.26 3.52
CA ASN A 192 -14.56 0.66 2.81
C ASN A 192 -15.36 -0.11 1.75
N THR A 193 -16.54 -0.57 2.12
CA THR A 193 -17.40 -1.40 1.25
C THR A 193 -17.83 -0.69 -0.02
N ALA A 194 -17.97 0.64 0.00
CA ALA A 194 -18.29 1.41 -1.20
C ALA A 194 -17.12 1.41 -2.18
N LEU A 195 -15.89 1.59 -1.68
CA LEU A 195 -14.68 1.54 -2.49
C LEU A 195 -14.46 0.15 -3.10
N LEU A 196 -14.61 -0.91 -2.29
CA LEU A 196 -14.51 -2.30 -2.75
C LEU A 196 -15.51 -2.58 -3.89
N LYS A 197 -16.79 -2.22 -3.69
CA LYS A 197 -17.84 -2.36 -4.71
C LYS A 197 -17.52 -1.56 -5.98
N ARG A 198 -16.94 -0.35 -5.82
CA ARG A 198 -16.58 0.49 -6.96
C ARG A 198 -15.43 -0.10 -7.77
N ILE A 199 -14.39 -0.58 -7.11
CA ILE A 199 -13.28 -1.29 -7.76
C ILE A 199 -13.83 -2.53 -8.52
N GLY A 200 -14.68 -3.33 -7.89
CA GLY A 200 -15.30 -4.49 -8.56
C GLY A 200 -16.08 -4.12 -9.83
N LYS A 201 -16.79 -2.98 -9.83
CA LYS A 201 -17.48 -2.47 -11.03
C LYS A 201 -16.52 -2.01 -12.13
N LEU A 202 -15.36 -1.47 -11.76
CA LEU A 202 -14.33 -1.02 -12.71
C LEU A 202 -13.47 -2.18 -13.25
N MET A 203 -13.54 -3.35 -12.61
CA MET A 203 -12.74 -4.53 -12.94
C MET A 203 -13.62 -5.72 -13.38
N PRO A 204 -14.43 -5.56 -14.45
CA PRO A 204 -15.28 -6.64 -14.93
C PRO A 204 -14.42 -7.83 -15.39
N GLY A 205 -14.79 -9.05 -14.95
CA GLY A 205 -14.05 -10.27 -15.26
C GLY A 205 -12.87 -10.58 -14.33
N TYR A 206 -12.62 -9.73 -13.32
CA TYR A 206 -11.67 -10.02 -12.25
C TYR A 206 -12.43 -10.45 -11.00
N TYR A 207 -11.79 -11.32 -10.22
CA TYR A 207 -12.22 -11.53 -8.85
C TYR A 207 -11.72 -10.38 -7.99
N VAL A 208 -12.58 -9.78 -7.18
CA VAL A 208 -12.21 -8.69 -6.25
C VAL A 208 -12.74 -9.03 -4.87
N GLY A 209 -11.83 -9.23 -3.93
CA GLY A 209 -12.13 -9.54 -2.53
C GLY A 209 -11.09 -8.91 -1.59
N THR A 210 -11.04 -9.41 -0.37
CA THR A 210 -10.05 -9.00 0.64
C THR A 210 -9.08 -10.13 0.93
N THR A 211 -7.92 -9.80 1.51
CA THR A 211 -6.94 -10.81 1.91
C THR A 211 -7.47 -11.78 2.97
N ALA A 212 -8.54 -11.42 3.70
CA ALA A 212 -9.21 -12.33 4.64
C ALA A 212 -9.71 -13.62 3.94
N GLU A 213 -10.09 -13.54 2.68
CA GLU A 213 -10.60 -14.68 1.90
C GLU A 213 -9.52 -15.69 1.52
N ILE A 214 -8.26 -15.29 1.62
CA ILE A 214 -7.09 -16.16 1.48
C ILE A 214 -6.38 -16.42 2.81
N GLY A 215 -7.09 -16.18 3.94
CA GLY A 215 -6.62 -16.49 5.27
C GLY A 215 -5.65 -15.46 5.89
N ILE A 216 -5.57 -14.25 5.33
CA ILE A 216 -4.70 -13.18 5.82
C ILE A 216 -5.58 -11.99 6.22
N ASP A 217 -5.58 -11.64 7.48
CA ASP A 217 -6.30 -10.46 7.98
C ASP A 217 -5.77 -9.19 7.30
N PRO A 218 -6.66 -8.36 6.70
CA PRO A 218 -6.27 -7.16 5.97
C PRO A 218 -5.47 -6.14 6.80
N ASP A 219 -5.66 -6.09 8.10
CA ASP A 219 -5.01 -5.13 8.99
C ASP A 219 -3.63 -5.60 9.47
N TRP A 220 -3.33 -6.91 9.39
CA TRP A 220 -2.11 -7.50 9.94
C TRP A 220 -1.03 -7.81 8.90
N LEU A 221 -1.30 -7.61 7.63
CA LEU A 221 -0.40 -8.03 6.55
C LEU A 221 0.99 -7.38 6.66
N GLU A 222 1.07 -6.11 7.04
CA GLU A 222 2.36 -5.42 7.24
C GLU A 222 3.11 -5.98 8.47
N ALA A 223 2.41 -6.19 9.59
CA ALA A 223 3.01 -6.80 10.78
C ALA A 223 3.50 -8.22 10.49
N MET A 224 2.73 -9.01 9.74
CA MET A 224 3.14 -10.34 9.27
C MET A 224 4.37 -10.28 8.38
N ALA A 225 4.50 -9.26 7.51
CA ALA A 225 5.67 -9.10 6.65
C ALA A 225 6.95 -8.91 7.48
N PHE A 226 6.90 -8.06 8.50
CA PHE A 226 8.04 -7.85 9.40
C PHE A 226 8.33 -9.08 10.25
N ALA A 227 7.31 -9.78 10.76
CA ALA A 227 7.49 -11.03 11.49
C ALA A 227 8.13 -12.12 10.62
N TRP A 228 7.68 -12.28 9.38
CA TRP A 228 8.25 -13.21 8.43
C TRP A 228 9.71 -12.87 8.10
N MET A 229 10.03 -11.59 7.84
CA MET A 229 11.41 -11.16 7.60
C MET A 229 12.31 -11.41 8.81
N ALA A 230 11.79 -11.20 10.03
CA ALA A 230 12.51 -11.51 11.26
C ALA A 230 12.80 -13.02 11.37
N GLN A 231 11.83 -13.87 11.06
CA GLN A 231 12.01 -15.33 11.01
C GLN A 231 13.10 -15.73 10.01
N GLN A 232 13.04 -15.17 8.76
CA GLN A 232 14.08 -15.46 7.76
C GLN A 232 15.48 -15.07 8.27
N THR A 233 15.58 -13.93 9.00
CA THR A 233 16.85 -13.45 9.55
C THR A 233 17.38 -14.38 10.66
N LEU A 234 16.49 -14.84 11.56
CA LEU A 234 16.84 -15.77 12.63
C LEU A 234 17.30 -17.14 12.09
N ASP A 235 16.66 -17.59 11.00
CA ASP A 235 16.99 -18.85 10.33
C ASP A 235 18.21 -18.75 9.41
N GLY A 236 18.82 -17.57 9.28
CA GLY A 236 19.97 -17.33 8.41
C GLY A 236 19.65 -17.41 6.91
N ILE A 237 18.38 -17.23 6.53
CA ILE A 237 17.91 -17.33 5.15
C ILE A 237 18.01 -15.99 4.44
N ALA A 238 18.73 -15.96 3.31
CA ALA A 238 18.79 -14.80 2.45
C ALA A 238 17.51 -14.68 1.61
N VAL A 239 16.95 -13.48 1.55
CA VAL A 239 15.73 -13.17 0.80
C VAL A 239 16.08 -12.40 -0.47
N ASP A 240 15.51 -12.79 -1.60
CA ASP A 240 15.67 -12.06 -2.86
C ASP A 240 14.71 -10.86 -2.92
N THR A 241 15.27 -9.68 -2.70
CA THR A 241 14.56 -8.41 -2.75
C THR A 241 14.62 -7.75 -4.14
N SER A 242 15.42 -8.31 -5.05
CA SER A 242 15.72 -7.70 -6.35
C SER A 242 14.50 -7.32 -7.21
N PRO A 243 13.39 -8.11 -7.23
CA PRO A 243 12.22 -7.76 -8.03
C PRO A 243 11.50 -6.49 -7.56
N PHE A 244 11.72 -6.09 -6.31
CA PHE A 244 10.99 -4.99 -5.68
C PHE A 244 11.86 -3.78 -5.35
N THR A 245 13.10 -4.01 -4.94
CA THR A 245 14.01 -2.94 -4.51
C THR A 245 15.17 -2.69 -5.46
N GLY A 246 15.40 -3.61 -6.39
CA GLY A 246 16.54 -3.52 -7.31
C GLY A 246 17.88 -3.95 -6.69
N ALA A 247 17.89 -4.66 -5.56
CA ALA A 247 19.12 -5.20 -4.97
C ALA A 247 19.81 -6.16 -5.95
N LYS A 248 21.15 -6.19 -5.92
CA LYS A 248 21.96 -6.98 -6.86
C LYS A 248 22.11 -8.45 -6.53
N LYS A 249 21.69 -8.85 -5.33
CA LYS A 249 21.76 -10.24 -4.82
C LYS A 249 20.80 -10.43 -3.65
N PRO A 250 20.39 -11.67 -3.35
CA PRO A 250 19.69 -12.00 -2.11
C PRO A 250 20.49 -11.61 -0.88
N VAL A 251 19.82 -11.14 0.16
CA VAL A 251 20.42 -10.66 1.40
C VAL A 251 19.66 -11.18 2.63
N MET A 252 20.37 -11.41 3.70
CA MET A 252 19.80 -11.57 5.01
C MET A 252 19.37 -10.17 5.51
N LEU A 253 18.08 -9.98 5.69
CA LEU A 253 17.52 -8.68 6.08
C LEU A 253 17.62 -8.47 7.59
N GLY A 254 17.97 -7.25 8.00
CA GLY A 254 18.01 -6.86 9.41
C GLY A 254 19.26 -7.31 10.18
N GLY A 255 19.23 -6.99 11.47
CA GLY A 255 20.20 -7.38 12.47
C GLY A 255 19.52 -8.00 13.68
N ILE A 256 20.18 -8.91 14.37
CA ILE A 256 19.69 -9.61 15.56
C ILE A 256 20.31 -8.95 16.80
N TYR A 257 19.45 -8.56 17.73
CA TYR A 257 19.81 -7.98 19.02
C TYR A 257 19.31 -8.92 20.11
N PRO A 258 20.21 -9.75 20.68
CA PRO A 258 19.82 -10.76 21.65
C PRO A 258 19.18 -10.14 22.90
N SER A 259 18.27 -10.88 23.52
CA SER A 259 17.80 -10.58 24.87
C SER A 259 18.96 -10.68 25.85
N PRO A 260 18.96 -9.91 26.97
CA PRO A 260 19.93 -10.12 28.02
C PRO A 260 19.85 -11.59 28.48
N THR A 261 20.99 -12.24 28.63
CA THR A 261 21.04 -13.58 29.22
C THR A 261 20.50 -13.50 30.64
N SER A 262 19.47 -14.27 30.94
CA SER A 262 19.08 -14.46 32.36
C SER A 262 20.33 -14.87 33.10
N ALA A 263 20.74 -14.06 34.08
CA ALA A 263 21.78 -14.46 35.02
C ALA A 263 21.33 -15.79 35.65
N SER A 264 22.04 -16.88 35.29
CA SER A 264 21.84 -18.20 35.85
C SER A 264 22.22 -18.20 37.33
#